data_ca95f1ef683bbe7def29572ec00afa0b
#
_entry.id   ca95f1ef683bbe7def29572ec00afa0b
#
_cell.length_a   1.000
_cell.length_b   1.000
_cell.length_c   1.000
_cell.angle_alpha   90.00
_cell.angle_beta   90.00
_cell.angle_gamma   90.00
#
_symmetry.space_group_name_H-M   'P 1'
#
loop_
_entity.id
_entity.type
_entity.pdbx_description
1 polymer ?
#
loop_
_entity_poly.entity_id
_entity_poly.type
_entity_poly.pdbx_seq_one_letter_code
_entity_poly.pdbx_strand_id
1 'polypeptide(L)'
;LSKIAIVKFLQNCIEYADASMQRKKERGDDPSIISEWEAYRNYTQYALEEVEKGDLDHWLKREFSTAINEIDIEELDHPTRAKWLSAAVSPRPLALISTRSAERENVAPMTSLSVVSNTPPLIVMSLSQDRNGKQRDTYLNLKENGTCEIQLMAPTLQAAKDVDIVSKPTDESEWNLIESEGPIHDLAVIVLRCKMVRDDDLPEGAVARLVTLRVESIITPEYLPPEDGFSILCQHGMDRLTPSPIDWAHTATHHRS
;
A
#
# COMPACT_ATOMS: atom_id res chain seq x y z
N LEU A 1 4.28 13.59 -17.57
CA LEU A 1 3.99 14.50 -16.44
C LEU A 1 2.89 13.88 -15.60
N SER A 2 3.10 13.70 -14.29
CA SER A 2 2.06 13.17 -13.42
C SER A 2 1.00 14.24 -13.13
N LYS A 3 -0.26 13.83 -12.95
CA LYS A 3 -1.37 14.72 -12.56
C LYS A 3 -1.00 15.52 -11.30
N ILE A 4 -0.40 14.87 -10.30
CA ILE A 4 0.08 15.51 -9.05
C ILE A 4 1.06 16.66 -9.32
N ALA A 5 2.02 16.47 -10.22
CA ALA A 5 2.99 17.53 -10.55
C ALA A 5 2.32 18.73 -11.22
N ILE A 6 1.30 18.49 -12.06
CA ILE A 6 0.54 19.54 -12.72
C ILE A 6 -0.35 20.28 -11.72
N VAL A 7 -1.08 19.58 -10.87
CA VAL A 7 -1.89 20.17 -9.79
C VAL A 7 -1.02 21.07 -8.91
N LYS A 8 0.11 20.56 -8.43
CA LYS A 8 1.05 21.36 -7.63
C LYS A 8 1.60 22.58 -8.36
N PHE A 9 1.91 22.45 -9.66
CA PHE A 9 2.35 23.57 -10.47
C PHE A 9 1.27 24.64 -10.61
N LEU A 10 0.02 24.25 -10.90
CA LEU A 10 -1.09 25.19 -11.04
C LEU A 10 -1.42 25.88 -9.71
N GLN A 11 -1.38 25.16 -8.58
CA GLN A 11 -1.53 25.75 -7.25
C GLN A 11 -0.45 26.82 -6.96
N ASN A 12 0.80 26.51 -7.24
CA ASN A 12 1.90 27.48 -7.09
C ASN A 12 1.71 28.71 -8.01
N CYS A 13 1.19 28.53 -9.23
CA CYS A 13 0.90 29.64 -10.14
C CYS A 13 -0.21 30.56 -9.60
N ILE A 14 -1.25 29.99 -8.98
CA ILE A 14 -2.34 30.75 -8.35
C ILE A 14 -1.80 31.56 -7.16
N GLU A 15 -1.07 30.91 -6.27
CA GLU A 15 -0.44 31.59 -5.11
C GLU A 15 0.48 32.73 -5.55
N TYR A 16 1.27 32.51 -6.60
CA TYR A 16 2.14 33.55 -7.18
C TYR A 16 1.34 34.69 -7.77
N ALA A 17 0.24 34.42 -8.46
CA ALA A 17 -0.64 35.44 -9.04
C ALA A 17 -1.28 36.30 -7.92
N ASP A 18 -1.83 35.66 -6.88
CA ASP A 18 -2.44 36.34 -5.73
C ASP A 18 -1.43 37.27 -5.05
N ALA A 19 -0.22 36.77 -4.77
CA ALA A 19 0.85 37.59 -4.17
C ALA A 19 1.31 38.72 -5.09
N SER A 20 1.30 38.51 -6.42
CA SER A 20 1.67 39.52 -7.40
C SER A 20 0.62 40.62 -7.49
N MET A 21 -0.67 40.26 -7.49
CA MET A 21 -1.76 41.25 -7.47
C MET A 21 -1.73 42.09 -6.19
N GLN A 22 -1.48 41.45 -5.05
CA GLN A 22 -1.36 42.19 -3.78
C GLN A 22 -0.23 43.24 -3.83
N ARG A 23 0.98 42.83 -4.25
CA ARG A 23 2.12 43.76 -4.39
C ARG A 23 1.85 44.93 -5.38
N LYS A 24 1.12 44.66 -6.49
CA LYS A 24 0.76 45.66 -7.47
C LYS A 24 -0.24 46.68 -6.93
N LYS A 25 -1.26 46.20 -6.18
CA LYS A 25 -2.21 47.06 -5.46
C LYS A 25 -1.51 47.98 -4.46
N GLU A 26 -0.59 47.43 -3.68
CA GLU A 26 0.19 48.19 -2.66
C GLU A 26 1.09 49.26 -3.30
N ARG A 27 1.62 49.04 -4.51
CA ARG A 27 2.41 50.01 -5.28
C ARG A 27 1.60 51.05 -6.02
N GLY A 28 0.29 50.82 -6.14
CA GLY A 28 -0.58 51.67 -6.94
C GLY A 28 -0.37 51.52 -8.46
N ASP A 29 -0.04 50.33 -8.93
CA ASP A 29 0.10 49.98 -10.37
C ASP A 29 -1.23 50.22 -11.11
N ASP A 30 -1.16 50.38 -12.44
CA ASP A 30 -2.32 50.62 -13.26
C ASP A 30 -3.36 49.51 -13.12
N PRO A 31 -4.67 49.84 -12.94
CA PRO A 31 -5.74 48.86 -12.81
C PRO A 31 -5.80 47.84 -13.97
N SER A 32 -5.38 48.21 -15.18
CA SER A 32 -5.35 47.30 -16.34
C SER A 32 -4.37 46.13 -16.08
N ILE A 33 -3.21 46.42 -15.48
CA ILE A 33 -2.20 45.39 -15.16
C ILE A 33 -2.74 44.46 -14.09
N ILE A 34 -3.46 44.98 -13.08
CA ILE A 34 -4.08 44.18 -12.05
C ILE A 34 -5.14 43.24 -12.67
N SER A 35 -5.96 43.75 -13.60
CA SER A 35 -6.98 42.98 -14.31
C SER A 35 -6.40 41.84 -15.16
N GLU A 36 -5.24 42.05 -15.80
CA GLU A 36 -4.54 40.99 -16.54
C GLU A 36 -4.08 39.86 -15.61
N TRP A 37 -3.56 40.19 -14.44
CA TRP A 37 -3.18 39.18 -13.43
C TRP A 37 -4.37 38.45 -12.84
N GLU A 38 -5.50 39.15 -12.66
CA GLU A 38 -6.75 38.52 -12.22
C GLU A 38 -7.28 37.54 -13.28
N ALA A 39 -7.22 37.89 -14.54
CA ALA A 39 -7.56 36.98 -15.62
C ALA A 39 -6.65 35.75 -15.65
N TYR A 40 -5.33 35.95 -15.55
CA TYR A 40 -4.38 34.83 -15.45
C TYR A 40 -4.69 33.90 -14.26
N ARG A 41 -4.93 34.48 -13.09
CA ARG A 41 -5.27 33.72 -11.87
C ARG A 41 -6.55 32.91 -12.06
N ASN A 42 -7.59 33.50 -12.66
CA ASN A 42 -8.88 32.83 -12.83
C ASN A 42 -8.81 31.72 -13.89
N TYR A 43 -8.09 31.90 -14.98
CA TYR A 43 -7.85 30.82 -15.94
C TYR A 43 -7.01 29.69 -15.38
N THR A 44 -6.02 29.99 -14.54
CA THR A 44 -5.21 28.99 -13.88
C THR A 44 -6.04 28.19 -12.86
N GLN A 45 -6.94 28.86 -12.15
CA GLN A 45 -7.89 28.22 -11.22
C GLN A 45 -8.84 27.29 -11.97
N TYR A 46 -9.41 27.74 -13.10
CA TYR A 46 -10.25 26.91 -13.94
C TYR A 46 -9.50 25.67 -14.46
N ALA A 47 -8.27 25.86 -14.94
CA ALA A 47 -7.44 24.74 -15.39
C ALA A 47 -7.16 23.74 -14.27
N LEU A 48 -6.92 24.21 -13.05
CA LEU A 48 -6.75 23.35 -11.87
C LEU A 48 -7.99 22.51 -11.60
N GLU A 49 -9.16 23.13 -11.59
CA GLU A 49 -10.44 22.44 -11.38
C GLU A 49 -10.73 21.38 -12.46
N GLU A 50 -10.44 21.67 -13.74
CA GLU A 50 -10.59 20.72 -14.84
C GLU A 50 -9.61 19.53 -14.73
N VAL A 51 -8.38 19.79 -14.28
CA VAL A 51 -7.40 18.73 -14.01
C VAL A 51 -7.85 17.87 -12.82
N GLU A 52 -8.33 18.48 -11.73
CA GLU A 52 -8.78 17.74 -10.53
C GLU A 52 -10.02 16.90 -10.83
N LYS A 53 -10.99 17.41 -11.59
CA LYS A 53 -12.16 16.65 -12.05
C LYS A 53 -11.83 15.51 -13.00
N GLY A 54 -10.66 15.55 -13.65
CA GLY A 54 -10.24 14.54 -14.62
C GLY A 54 -10.66 14.84 -16.06
N ASP A 55 -11.28 15.99 -16.34
CA ASP A 55 -11.74 16.37 -17.68
C ASP A 55 -10.57 16.54 -18.66
N LEU A 56 -9.37 16.85 -18.14
CA LEU A 56 -8.14 16.98 -18.91
C LEU A 56 -7.25 15.72 -18.87
N ASP A 57 -7.70 14.63 -18.26
CA ASP A 57 -6.90 13.38 -18.14
C ASP A 57 -6.50 12.82 -19.52
N HIS A 58 -7.29 13.07 -20.57
CA HIS A 58 -6.95 12.70 -21.95
C HIS A 58 -5.72 13.45 -22.50
N TRP A 59 -5.37 14.61 -21.96
CA TRP A 59 -4.16 15.36 -22.28
C TRP A 59 -2.95 14.86 -21.47
N LEU A 60 -3.24 14.22 -20.34
CA LEU A 60 -2.23 13.69 -19.42
C LEU A 60 -1.93 12.23 -19.72
N LYS A 61 -2.45 11.67 -20.80
CA LYS A 61 -2.33 10.26 -21.16
C LYS A 61 -0.87 9.82 -21.07
N ARG A 62 -0.60 8.96 -20.09
CA ARG A 62 0.42 7.95 -20.28
C ARG A 62 -0.02 7.14 -21.50
N GLU A 63 0.84 7.01 -22.49
CA GLU A 63 0.68 5.99 -23.50
C GLU A 63 0.75 4.65 -22.77
N PHE A 64 -0.39 4.05 -22.50
CA PHE A 64 -0.44 2.69 -22.00
C PHE A 64 -0.06 1.79 -23.17
N SER A 65 1.07 1.12 -23.05
CA SER A 65 1.42 0.08 -24.00
C SER A 65 0.36 -1.02 -23.93
N THR A 66 -0.19 -1.38 -25.08
CA THR A 66 -1.10 -2.52 -25.20
C THR A 66 -0.31 -3.81 -24.97
N ALA A 67 -0.88 -4.79 -24.26
CA ALA A 67 -0.26 -6.10 -24.12
C ALA A 67 -0.24 -6.79 -25.49
N ILE A 68 0.94 -6.92 -26.09
CA ILE A 68 1.15 -7.49 -27.43
C ILE A 68 2.22 -8.58 -27.46
N ASN A 69 2.99 -8.73 -26.38
CA ASN A 69 4.01 -9.77 -26.28
C ASN A 69 3.54 -10.88 -25.35
N GLU A 70 3.69 -12.11 -25.80
CA GLU A 70 3.49 -13.31 -24.98
C GLU A 70 4.87 -13.82 -24.54
N ILE A 71 5.00 -14.11 -23.24
CA ILE A 71 6.23 -14.60 -22.63
C ILE A 71 5.90 -15.92 -21.95
N ASP A 72 6.56 -16.99 -22.29
CA ASP A 72 6.47 -18.23 -21.56
C ASP A 72 7.18 -18.08 -20.22
N ILE A 73 6.40 -18.11 -19.14
CA ILE A 73 6.92 -17.89 -17.79
C ILE A 73 7.74 -19.08 -17.28
N GLU A 74 7.52 -20.26 -17.80
CA GLU A 74 8.27 -21.47 -17.43
C GLU A 74 9.71 -21.46 -17.97
N GLU A 75 9.95 -20.77 -19.10
CA GLU A 75 11.29 -20.60 -19.67
C GLU A 75 12.15 -19.57 -18.93
N LEU A 76 11.56 -18.77 -18.05
CA LEU A 76 12.27 -17.74 -17.30
C LEU A 76 13.02 -18.33 -16.11
N ASP A 77 14.19 -17.78 -15.81
CA ASP A 77 14.87 -18.06 -14.55
C ASP A 77 14.06 -17.57 -13.33
N HIS A 78 14.32 -18.16 -12.18
CA HIS A 78 13.58 -17.84 -10.95
C HIS A 78 13.57 -16.34 -10.60
N PRO A 79 14.69 -15.58 -10.62
CA PRO A 79 14.67 -14.14 -10.33
C PRO A 79 13.85 -13.33 -11.32
N THR A 80 13.92 -13.65 -12.61
CA THR A 80 13.16 -12.95 -13.66
C THR A 80 11.66 -13.26 -13.54
N ARG A 81 11.30 -14.51 -13.30
CA ARG A 81 9.91 -14.93 -13.02
C ARG A 81 9.34 -14.20 -11.82
N ALA A 82 10.08 -14.13 -10.71
CA ALA A 82 9.67 -13.43 -9.51
C ALA A 82 9.44 -11.93 -9.76
N LYS A 83 10.27 -11.27 -10.57
CA LYS A 83 10.08 -9.86 -10.97
C LYS A 83 8.81 -9.67 -11.78
N TRP A 84 8.52 -10.53 -12.75
CA TRP A 84 7.31 -10.46 -13.56
C TRP A 84 6.06 -10.63 -12.71
N LEU A 85 5.99 -11.66 -11.89
CA LEU A 85 4.83 -11.92 -11.02
C LEU A 85 4.62 -10.79 -10.00
N SER A 86 5.70 -10.28 -9.42
CA SER A 86 5.62 -9.16 -8.48
C SER A 86 5.19 -7.85 -9.14
N ALA A 87 5.58 -7.61 -10.40
CA ALA A 87 5.16 -6.43 -11.15
C ALA A 87 3.70 -6.53 -11.61
N ALA A 88 3.28 -7.73 -12.07
CA ALA A 88 1.94 -7.97 -12.58
C ALA A 88 0.86 -7.87 -11.49
N VAL A 89 1.17 -8.29 -10.27
CA VAL A 89 0.24 -8.29 -9.12
C VAL A 89 0.65 -7.19 -8.13
N SER A 90 0.61 -5.95 -8.57
CA SER A 90 0.93 -4.76 -7.76
C SER A 90 -0.15 -3.68 -7.92
N PRO A 91 -0.39 -2.85 -6.88
CA PRO A 91 0.16 -2.90 -5.53
C PRO A 91 -0.40 -4.05 -4.68
N ARG A 92 0.39 -4.56 -3.76
CA ARG A 92 -0.04 -5.57 -2.78
C ARG A 92 -0.07 -4.95 -1.39
N PRO A 93 -1.10 -5.18 -0.57
CA PRO A 93 -1.08 -4.74 0.81
C PRO A 93 0.12 -5.34 1.51
N LEU A 94 0.84 -4.55 2.29
CA LEU A 94 1.94 -5.02 3.12
C LEU A 94 1.45 -5.04 4.57
N ALA A 95 1.55 -6.20 5.19
CA ALA A 95 1.23 -6.38 6.59
C ALA A 95 2.43 -6.88 7.38
N LEU A 96 2.55 -6.48 8.64
CA LEU A 96 3.35 -7.16 9.62
C LEU A 96 2.51 -8.27 10.26
N ILE A 97 3.06 -9.49 10.29
CA ILE A 97 2.42 -10.63 10.91
C ILE A 97 3.12 -10.91 12.23
N SER A 98 2.42 -10.67 13.33
CA SER A 98 2.90 -11.03 14.67
C SER A 98 2.45 -12.42 15.01
N THR A 99 3.37 -13.22 15.49
CA THR A 99 3.12 -14.57 16.02
C THR A 99 3.97 -14.79 17.26
N ARG A 100 3.55 -15.71 18.10
CA ARG A 100 4.32 -16.09 19.28
C ARG A 100 4.32 -17.59 19.50
N SER A 101 5.37 -18.08 20.10
CA SER A 101 5.48 -19.40 20.71
C SER A 101 5.75 -19.27 22.21
N ALA A 102 5.90 -20.39 22.91
CA ALA A 102 6.33 -20.39 24.31
C ALA A 102 7.74 -19.79 24.50
N GLU A 103 8.58 -19.86 23.47
CA GLU A 103 9.99 -19.48 23.53
C GLU A 103 10.28 -18.14 22.85
N ARG A 104 9.45 -17.72 21.85
CA ARG A 104 9.79 -16.59 21.00
C ARG A 104 8.57 -15.85 20.46
N GLU A 105 8.63 -14.53 20.52
CA GLU A 105 7.79 -13.62 19.72
C GLU A 105 8.48 -13.32 18.39
N ASN A 106 7.68 -13.22 17.32
CA ASN A 106 8.17 -12.97 15.96
C ASN A 106 7.27 -11.97 15.27
N VAL A 107 7.84 -11.08 14.49
CA VAL A 107 7.14 -10.22 13.55
C VAL A 107 7.81 -10.25 12.19
N ALA A 108 7.04 -10.48 11.13
CA ALA A 108 7.57 -10.59 9.78
C ALA A 108 6.67 -9.87 8.76
N PRO A 109 7.25 -9.15 7.76
CA PRO A 109 6.49 -8.52 6.70
C PRO A 109 5.97 -9.56 5.71
N MET A 110 4.71 -9.37 5.26
CA MET A 110 4.04 -10.27 4.34
C MET A 110 3.19 -9.49 3.34
N THR A 111 3.21 -9.92 2.08
CA THR A 111 2.38 -9.35 1.01
C THR A 111 1.50 -10.37 0.30
N SER A 112 1.61 -11.63 0.68
CA SER A 112 0.82 -12.74 0.12
C SER A 112 -0.51 -12.93 0.85
N LEU A 113 -1.26 -11.85 1.05
CA LEU A 113 -2.52 -11.82 1.79
C LEU A 113 -3.71 -11.57 0.86
N SER A 114 -4.80 -12.30 1.05
CA SER A 114 -6.05 -12.05 0.36
C SER A 114 -7.26 -12.49 1.19
N VAL A 115 -8.33 -11.67 1.17
CA VAL A 115 -9.65 -12.08 1.68
C VAL A 115 -10.26 -13.04 0.67
N VAL A 116 -10.69 -14.22 1.13
CA VAL A 116 -11.26 -15.28 0.28
C VAL A 116 -12.71 -15.61 0.63
N SER A 117 -13.20 -15.16 1.79
CA SER A 117 -14.61 -15.35 2.19
C SER A 117 -14.99 -14.30 3.23
N ASN A 118 -16.24 -13.82 3.14
CA ASN A 118 -16.82 -12.94 4.15
C ASN A 118 -17.66 -13.72 5.17
N THR A 119 -18.12 -14.92 4.80
CA THR A 119 -18.95 -15.78 5.66
C THR A 119 -18.56 -17.26 5.46
N PRO A 120 -17.77 -17.86 6.37
CA PRO A 120 -17.06 -17.22 7.47
C PRO A 120 -15.99 -16.23 6.98
N PRO A 121 -15.53 -15.27 7.83
CA PRO A 121 -14.50 -14.31 7.43
C PRO A 121 -13.14 -14.99 7.36
N LEU A 122 -12.64 -15.22 6.14
CA LEU A 122 -11.40 -15.94 5.88
C LEU A 122 -10.41 -15.13 5.06
N ILE A 123 -9.15 -15.24 5.47
CA ILE A 123 -7.97 -14.72 4.77
C ILE A 123 -7.05 -15.88 4.47
N VAL A 124 -6.42 -15.86 3.29
CA VAL A 124 -5.32 -16.77 2.97
C VAL A 124 -3.99 -16.02 3.00
N MET A 125 -2.95 -16.76 3.34
CA MET A 125 -1.57 -16.29 3.38
C MET A 125 -0.63 -17.40 2.91
N SER A 126 0.35 -17.06 2.07
CA SER A 126 1.38 -18.00 1.64
C SER A 126 2.66 -17.81 2.46
N LEU A 127 3.14 -18.86 3.10
CA LEU A 127 4.33 -18.88 3.94
C LEU A 127 5.42 -19.75 3.31
N SER A 128 6.43 -19.11 2.76
CA SER A 128 7.59 -19.79 2.14
C SER A 128 8.62 -20.25 3.17
N GLN A 129 9.43 -21.23 2.80
CA GLN A 129 10.65 -21.59 3.49
C GLN A 129 11.75 -20.53 3.27
N ASP A 130 12.78 -20.57 4.10
CA ASP A 130 14.01 -19.82 3.87
C ASP A 130 14.85 -20.45 2.72
N ARG A 131 15.99 -19.83 2.39
CA ARG A 131 16.88 -20.31 1.33
C ARG A 131 17.52 -21.68 1.60
N ASN A 132 17.50 -22.14 2.86
CA ASN A 132 18.02 -23.43 3.29
C ASN A 132 16.92 -24.50 3.42
N GLY A 133 15.68 -24.17 3.05
CA GLY A 133 14.54 -25.08 3.16
C GLY A 133 13.97 -25.17 4.59
N LYS A 134 14.39 -24.30 5.51
CA LYS A 134 13.86 -24.24 6.87
C LYS A 134 12.55 -23.46 6.88
N GLN A 135 11.56 -23.95 7.60
CA GLN A 135 10.32 -23.21 7.87
C GLN A 135 10.62 -21.94 8.67
N ARG A 136 9.92 -20.85 8.30
CA ARG A 136 10.06 -19.57 9.00
C ARG A 136 9.37 -19.59 10.35
N ASP A 137 9.84 -18.78 11.28
CA ASP A 137 9.32 -18.70 12.64
C ASP A 137 7.82 -18.34 12.68
N THR A 138 7.35 -17.47 11.77
CA THR A 138 5.91 -17.19 11.60
C THR A 138 5.08 -18.46 11.41
N TYR A 139 5.53 -19.38 10.56
CA TYR A 139 4.83 -20.64 10.32
C TYR A 139 4.93 -21.58 11.54
N LEU A 140 6.11 -21.71 12.14
CA LEU A 140 6.32 -22.57 13.30
C LEU A 140 5.46 -22.12 14.48
N ASN A 141 5.41 -20.83 14.77
CA ASN A 141 4.58 -20.27 15.83
C ASN A 141 3.08 -20.47 15.54
N LEU A 142 2.64 -20.31 14.28
CA LEU A 142 1.26 -20.61 13.89
C LEU A 142 0.90 -22.08 14.06
N LYS A 143 1.83 -22.99 13.78
CA LYS A 143 1.61 -24.44 14.03
C LYS A 143 1.49 -24.75 15.50
N GLU A 144 2.21 -24.06 16.36
CA GLU A 144 2.19 -24.28 17.82
C GLU A 144 0.94 -23.68 18.47
N ASN A 145 0.67 -22.38 18.22
CA ASN A 145 -0.37 -21.64 18.96
C ASN A 145 -1.64 -21.36 18.14
N GLY A 146 -1.56 -21.49 16.82
CA GLY A 146 -2.69 -21.33 15.93
C GLY A 146 -3.22 -19.90 15.76
N THR A 147 -2.54 -18.89 16.30
CA THR A 147 -3.02 -17.49 16.28
C THR A 147 -1.98 -16.52 15.75
N CYS A 148 -2.42 -15.43 15.13
CA CYS A 148 -1.58 -14.31 14.71
C CYS A 148 -2.36 -13.00 14.68
N GLU A 149 -1.64 -11.89 14.70
CA GLU A 149 -2.13 -10.56 14.35
C GLU A 149 -1.60 -10.17 12.96
N ILE A 150 -2.51 -9.79 12.06
CA ILE A 150 -2.21 -9.20 10.76
C ILE A 150 -2.35 -7.69 10.90
N GLN A 151 -1.26 -6.95 10.76
CA GLN A 151 -1.19 -5.51 11.02
C GLN A 151 -0.91 -4.76 9.72
N LEU A 152 -1.90 -4.00 9.23
CA LEU A 152 -1.69 -3.14 8.07
C LEU A 152 -1.10 -1.81 8.52
N MET A 153 0.04 -1.44 7.94
CA MET A 153 0.88 -0.35 8.41
C MET A 153 0.49 0.99 7.80
N ALA A 154 0.61 2.05 8.57
CA ALA A 154 0.47 3.41 8.08
C ALA A 154 1.48 3.69 6.94
N PRO A 155 1.11 4.45 5.88
CA PRO A 155 1.98 4.74 4.75
C PRO A 155 2.98 5.86 5.09
N THR A 156 3.78 5.65 6.11
CA THR A 156 4.81 6.59 6.59
C THR A 156 6.21 6.08 6.29
N LEU A 157 7.17 7.01 6.24
CA LEU A 157 8.57 6.64 6.07
C LEU A 157 9.10 5.80 7.25
N GLN A 158 8.61 6.07 8.47
CA GLN A 158 9.01 5.31 9.65
C GLN A 158 8.51 3.87 9.55
N ALA A 159 7.21 3.65 9.26
CA ALA A 159 6.68 2.31 9.07
C ALA A 159 7.41 1.54 7.95
N ALA A 160 7.78 2.21 6.86
CA ALA A 160 8.56 1.58 5.79
C ALA A 160 9.97 1.17 6.25
N LYS A 161 10.63 1.97 7.09
CA LYS A 161 11.94 1.64 7.68
C LYS A 161 11.83 0.46 8.64
N ASP A 162 10.82 0.46 9.51
CA ASP A 162 10.60 -0.63 10.47
C ASP A 162 10.33 -1.95 9.75
N VAL A 163 9.51 -1.91 8.70
CA VAL A 163 9.30 -3.07 7.80
C VAL A 163 10.62 -3.57 7.19
N ASP A 164 11.48 -2.68 6.70
CA ASP A 164 12.79 -3.08 6.15
C ASP A 164 13.71 -3.69 7.22
N ILE A 165 13.68 -3.15 8.43
CA ILE A 165 14.45 -3.67 9.57
C ILE A 165 14.00 -5.09 9.92
N VAL A 166 12.70 -5.30 10.17
CA VAL A 166 12.18 -6.61 10.59
C VAL A 166 12.10 -7.65 9.46
N SER A 167 12.42 -7.25 8.22
CA SER A 167 12.56 -8.17 7.08
C SER A 167 13.89 -8.93 7.09
N LYS A 168 14.87 -8.48 7.86
CA LYS A 168 16.23 -9.03 7.87
C LYS A 168 16.28 -10.25 8.78
N PRO A 169 17.04 -11.29 8.38
CA PRO A 169 17.25 -12.45 9.25
C PRO A 169 17.89 -12.02 10.56
N THR A 170 17.38 -12.56 11.68
CA THR A 170 17.92 -12.36 13.03
C THR A 170 17.75 -13.61 13.85
N ASP A 171 18.63 -13.81 14.82
CA ASP A 171 18.53 -14.88 15.83
C ASP A 171 17.70 -14.47 17.06
N GLU A 172 17.39 -13.16 17.17
CA GLU A 172 16.56 -12.59 18.22
C GLU A 172 15.14 -12.32 17.71
N SER A 173 14.23 -11.91 18.61
CA SER A 173 12.93 -11.40 18.21
C SER A 173 13.09 -10.11 17.40
N GLU A 174 12.45 -10.02 16.26
CA GLU A 174 12.46 -8.82 15.41
C GLU A 174 11.91 -7.59 16.15
N TRP A 175 11.07 -7.78 17.17
CA TRP A 175 10.57 -6.70 18.03
C TRP A 175 11.70 -5.94 18.74
N ASN A 176 12.82 -6.61 19.04
CA ASN A 176 13.99 -5.96 19.65
C ASN A 176 14.73 -5.01 18.70
N LEU A 177 14.42 -5.04 17.41
CA LEU A 177 15.10 -4.23 16.39
C LEU A 177 14.40 -2.90 16.07
N ILE A 178 13.19 -2.70 16.59
CA ILE A 178 12.35 -1.52 16.33
C ILE A 178 11.89 -0.89 17.64
N GLU A 179 11.46 0.37 17.60
CA GLU A 179 11.01 1.13 18.77
C GLU A 179 9.53 0.88 19.12
N SER A 180 9.02 -0.33 18.91
CA SER A 180 7.63 -0.69 19.21
C SER A 180 7.57 -1.83 20.22
N GLU A 181 6.78 -1.65 21.27
CA GLU A 181 6.56 -2.66 22.29
C GLU A 181 5.47 -3.65 21.83
N GLY A 182 5.86 -4.69 21.06
CA GLY A 182 4.93 -5.72 20.56
C GLY A 182 3.81 -6.14 21.52
N PRO A 183 2.82 -6.91 21.11
CA PRO A 183 2.69 -7.61 19.83
C PRO A 183 2.03 -6.79 18.70
N ILE A 184 1.61 -5.55 18.95
CA ILE A 184 1.01 -4.64 17.99
C ILE A 184 1.94 -3.45 17.79
N HIS A 185 2.27 -3.17 16.52
CA HIS A 185 3.11 -2.04 16.16
C HIS A 185 2.35 -0.71 16.29
N ASP A 186 3.00 0.32 16.83
CA ASP A 186 2.38 1.64 17.09
C ASP A 186 1.88 2.34 15.83
N LEU A 187 2.46 2.02 14.67
CA LEU A 187 2.04 2.55 13.36
C LEU A 187 1.09 1.62 12.59
N ALA A 188 0.50 0.61 13.23
CA ALA A 188 -0.55 -0.19 12.63
C ALA A 188 -1.86 0.60 12.59
N VAL A 189 -2.46 0.78 11.39
CA VAL A 189 -3.74 1.49 11.22
C VAL A 189 -4.94 0.59 11.43
N ILE A 190 -4.78 -0.71 11.19
CA ILE A 190 -5.78 -1.75 11.44
C ILE A 190 -5.09 -3.07 11.75
N VAL A 191 -5.61 -3.80 12.72
CA VAL A 191 -5.11 -5.10 13.12
C VAL A 191 -6.22 -6.13 13.08
N LEU A 192 -5.97 -7.25 12.41
CA LEU A 192 -6.88 -8.39 12.37
C LEU A 192 -6.31 -9.49 13.27
N ARG A 193 -7.03 -9.86 14.32
CA ARG A 193 -6.71 -11.03 15.12
C ARG A 193 -7.28 -12.26 14.46
N CYS A 194 -6.40 -13.20 14.17
CA CYS A 194 -6.72 -14.34 13.35
C CYS A 194 -6.36 -15.66 14.04
N LYS A 195 -7.15 -16.69 13.69
CA LYS A 195 -6.89 -18.08 14.05
C LYS A 195 -6.70 -18.93 12.82
N MET A 196 -5.64 -19.74 12.79
CA MET A 196 -5.40 -20.70 11.73
C MET A 196 -6.47 -21.80 11.76
N VAL A 197 -7.14 -22.00 10.63
CA VAL A 197 -8.19 -23.01 10.46
C VAL A 197 -7.77 -24.10 9.48
N ARG A 198 -6.79 -23.83 8.61
CA ARG A 198 -6.30 -24.77 7.63
C ARG A 198 -4.87 -24.45 7.20
N ASP A 199 -4.10 -25.49 6.86
CA ASP A 199 -2.72 -25.44 6.42
C ASP A 199 -2.54 -26.50 5.32
N ASP A 200 -2.39 -26.05 4.08
CA ASP A 200 -2.32 -26.90 2.89
C ASP A 200 -0.95 -26.82 2.22
N ASP A 201 -0.54 -27.92 1.63
CA ASP A 201 0.54 -27.91 0.65
C ASP A 201 0.10 -27.23 -0.65
N LEU A 202 0.97 -26.46 -1.24
CA LEU A 202 0.79 -26.00 -2.62
C LEU A 202 1.15 -27.13 -3.61
N PRO A 203 0.81 -27.00 -4.88
CA PRO A 203 1.16 -28.01 -5.90
C PRO A 203 2.64 -28.36 -5.90
N GLU A 204 2.95 -29.56 -6.40
CA GLU A 204 4.33 -30.08 -6.50
C GLU A 204 5.31 -29.07 -7.09
N GLY A 205 6.47 -28.93 -6.47
CA GLY A 205 7.51 -27.96 -6.84
C GLY A 205 7.43 -26.63 -6.08
N ALA A 206 6.30 -26.32 -5.40
CA ALA A 206 6.22 -25.12 -4.57
C ALA A 206 6.77 -25.39 -3.16
N VAL A 207 7.60 -24.48 -2.66
CA VAL A 207 8.23 -24.57 -1.32
C VAL A 207 7.44 -23.82 -0.23
N ALA A 208 6.29 -23.26 -0.58
CA ALA A 208 5.45 -22.51 0.34
C ALA A 208 4.22 -23.33 0.75
N ARG A 209 3.65 -22.96 1.90
CA ARG A 209 2.38 -23.49 2.37
C ARG A 209 1.28 -22.44 2.27
N LEU A 210 0.07 -22.86 1.96
CA LEU A 210 -1.10 -22.00 1.97
C LEU A 210 -1.81 -22.13 3.30
N VAL A 211 -1.78 -21.07 4.10
CA VAL A 211 -2.45 -21.02 5.41
C VAL A 211 -3.77 -20.25 5.26
N THR A 212 -4.86 -20.86 5.75
CA THR A 212 -6.16 -20.19 5.85
C THR A 212 -6.41 -19.78 7.29
N LEU A 213 -6.71 -18.52 7.47
CA LEU A 213 -6.93 -17.86 8.74
C LEU A 213 -8.39 -17.40 8.83
N ARG A 214 -9.03 -17.63 9.98
CA ARG A 214 -10.31 -17.00 10.31
C ARG A 214 -10.05 -15.72 11.07
N VAL A 215 -10.64 -14.62 10.65
CA VAL A 215 -10.63 -13.36 11.39
C VAL A 215 -11.60 -13.48 12.55
N GLU A 216 -11.11 -13.29 13.78
CA GLU A 216 -11.91 -13.37 15.01
C GLU A 216 -12.30 -11.99 15.53
N SER A 217 -11.41 -11.00 15.38
CA SER A 217 -11.69 -9.60 15.75
C SER A 217 -10.83 -8.62 14.97
N ILE A 218 -11.25 -7.37 14.97
CA ILE A 218 -10.58 -6.24 14.33
C ILE A 218 -10.28 -5.19 15.40
N ILE A 219 -9.06 -4.67 15.42
CA ILE A 219 -8.66 -3.50 16.21
C ILE A 219 -8.50 -2.34 15.21
N THR A 220 -9.24 -1.28 15.42
CA THR A 220 -9.31 -0.13 14.54
C THR A 220 -9.66 1.12 15.34
N PRO A 221 -9.23 2.33 14.91
CA PRO A 221 -9.63 3.58 15.57
C PRO A 221 -11.12 3.89 15.42
N GLU A 222 -11.82 3.28 14.44
CA GLU A 222 -13.21 3.58 14.11
C GLU A 222 -14.09 2.34 14.21
N TYR A 223 -15.35 2.53 14.63
CA TYR A 223 -16.33 1.44 14.77
C TYR A 223 -16.98 1.03 13.45
N LEU A 224 -16.89 1.87 12.41
CA LEU A 224 -17.41 1.59 11.07
C LEU A 224 -16.24 1.59 10.08
N PRO A 225 -16.31 0.74 9.05
CA PRO A 225 -15.29 0.77 8.00
C PRO A 225 -15.36 2.11 7.26
N PRO A 226 -14.20 2.75 6.98
CA PRO A 226 -14.18 3.97 6.19
C PRO A 226 -14.65 3.67 4.75
N GLU A 227 -15.46 4.57 4.17
CA GLU A 227 -16.01 4.37 2.81
C GLU A 227 -14.93 4.21 1.75
N ASP A 228 -13.83 4.96 1.88
CA ASP A 228 -12.68 4.94 0.95
C ASP A 228 -11.62 3.90 1.32
N GLY A 229 -11.86 3.08 2.35
CA GLY A 229 -10.87 2.15 2.89
C GLY A 229 -9.77 2.85 3.72
N PHE A 230 -8.82 2.05 4.19
CA PHE A 230 -7.69 2.56 4.97
C PHE A 230 -6.54 2.98 4.05
N SER A 231 -5.89 4.09 4.37
CA SER A 231 -4.60 4.42 3.77
C SER A 231 -3.52 3.56 4.41
N ILE A 232 -2.89 2.69 3.63
CA ILE A 232 -1.94 1.69 4.10
C ILE A 232 -0.65 1.68 3.27
N LEU A 233 0.38 1.07 3.82
CA LEU A 233 1.62 0.78 3.12
C LEU A 233 1.42 -0.43 2.20
N CYS A 234 1.84 -0.29 0.93
CA CYS A 234 1.76 -1.34 -0.08
C CYS A 234 3.12 -1.59 -0.71
N GLN A 235 3.35 -2.81 -1.18
CA GLN A 235 4.51 -3.17 -1.99
C GLN A 235 4.18 -3.06 -3.47
N HIS A 236 5.01 -2.32 -4.21
CA HIS A 236 5.03 -2.24 -5.67
C HIS A 236 6.24 -2.98 -6.23
N GLY A 237 6.00 -3.94 -7.14
CA GLY A 237 7.07 -4.77 -7.66
C GLY A 237 7.77 -5.58 -6.55
N MET A 238 9.09 -5.63 -6.57
CA MET A 238 9.89 -6.43 -5.63
C MET A 238 10.21 -5.71 -4.32
N ASP A 239 10.57 -4.42 -4.39
CA ASP A 239 11.28 -3.70 -3.35
C ASP A 239 10.75 -2.29 -3.05
N ARG A 240 9.79 -1.80 -3.82
CA ARG A 240 9.27 -0.46 -3.65
C ARG A 240 8.05 -0.44 -2.74
N LEU A 241 8.10 0.38 -1.69
CA LEU A 241 6.98 0.63 -0.79
C LEU A 241 6.30 1.96 -1.15
N THR A 242 4.97 1.96 -1.21
CA THR A 242 4.16 3.12 -1.59
C THR A 242 2.89 3.20 -0.76
N PRO A 243 2.28 4.39 -0.59
CA PRO A 243 0.94 4.49 -0.03
C PRO A 243 -0.13 3.92 -0.98
N SER A 244 -1.27 3.51 -0.42
CA SER A 244 -2.51 3.22 -1.14
C SER A 244 -3.68 3.76 -0.30
N PRO A 245 -4.73 4.38 -0.88
CA PRO A 245 -4.89 4.64 -2.32
C PRO A 245 -3.94 5.69 -2.87
N ILE A 246 -3.85 5.76 -4.20
CA ILE A 246 -3.13 6.79 -4.92
C ILE A 246 -4.12 7.89 -5.32
N ASP A 247 -3.73 8.82 -6.13
CA ASP A 247 -4.26 10.15 -6.44
C ASP A 247 -5.64 10.22 -7.15
N TRP A 248 -6.29 9.12 -7.54
CA TRP A 248 -7.66 9.17 -8.05
C TRP A 248 -8.45 7.91 -7.71
N ALA A 249 -9.78 8.03 -7.63
CA ALA A 249 -10.68 6.91 -7.38
C ALA A 249 -11.91 7.01 -8.28
N HIS A 250 -12.45 5.84 -8.65
CA HIS A 250 -13.75 5.71 -9.30
C HIS A 250 -14.61 4.75 -8.49
N THR A 251 -15.76 5.21 -8.05
CA THR A 251 -16.70 4.37 -7.28
C THR A 251 -17.50 3.48 -8.22
N ALA A 252 -17.27 2.17 -8.15
CA ALA A 252 -18.02 1.20 -8.95
C ALA A 252 -19.49 1.13 -8.53
N THR A 253 -20.41 1.20 -9.49
CA THR A 253 -21.86 1.27 -9.21
C THR A 253 -22.51 -0.09 -8.93
N HIS A 254 -21.89 -1.19 -9.35
CA HIS A 254 -22.43 -2.54 -9.22
C HIS A 254 -22.27 -3.18 -7.82
N HIS A 255 -21.56 -2.51 -6.90
CA HIS A 255 -21.39 -2.96 -5.51
C HIS A 255 -22.35 -2.27 -4.52
N ARG A 256 -23.29 -1.47 -5.01
CA ARG A 256 -24.25 -0.73 -4.17
C ARG A 256 -25.58 -1.50 -3.96
N SER A 257 -25.53 -2.80 -3.76
CA SER A 257 -26.72 -3.59 -3.38
C SER A 257 -26.65 -4.02 -1.93
#